data_8e92ca8384ef57d1b67d2ea739108b0f
#
_entry.id   8e92ca8384ef57d1b67d2ea739108b0f
#
_cell.length_a   1.000
_cell.length_b   1.000
_cell.length_c   1.000
_cell.angle_alpha   90.00
_cell.angle_beta   90.00
_cell.angle_gamma   90.00
#
_symmetry.space_group_name_H-M   'P 1'
#
loop_
_entity.id
_entity.type
_entity.pdbx_description
1 polymer ?
#
loop_
_entity_poly.entity_id
_entity_poly.type
_entity_poly.pdbx_seq_one_letter_code
_entity_poly.pdbx_strand_id
1 'polypeptide(L)'
;TTRQAQEEQLLAEADRYRDFDKKLEEINLASFGAAVVIEAKTGRVLALVSVPSYDNNLFVGGIDDASWQYIDENYLLNNWATTVPRMPGSIFKMAVGLAGLEEGAITLDTIIDDEGPYDAPDQEGKPHITSNQPRCWVNPYYQRHNHQTIVEGLTNSCNYFFFETANRLEWKR
;
A
#
# COMPACT_ATOMS: atom_id res chain seq x y z
N THR A 1 -13.72 20.25 29.79
CA THR A 1 -13.85 20.66 28.40
C THR A 1 -15.27 20.45 27.97
N THR A 2 -15.99 21.55 27.75
CA THR A 2 -17.40 21.54 27.38
C THR A 2 -17.57 21.02 25.95
N ARG A 3 -18.71 20.39 25.66
CA ARG A 3 -19.10 19.89 24.33
C ARG A 3 -18.87 20.94 23.22
N GLN A 4 -19.09 22.21 23.54
CA GLN A 4 -18.82 23.33 22.63
C GLN A 4 -17.36 23.49 22.25
N ALA A 5 -16.41 23.32 23.18
CA ALA A 5 -14.97 23.39 22.85
C ALA A 5 -14.51 22.21 21.96
N GLN A 6 -15.15 21.05 22.09
CA GLN A 6 -14.89 19.91 21.23
C GLN A 6 -15.47 20.11 19.81
N GLU A 7 -16.65 20.72 19.71
CA GLU A 7 -17.24 21.09 18.41
C GLU A 7 -16.41 22.17 17.68
N GLU A 8 -15.94 23.19 18.40
CA GLU A 8 -15.05 24.21 17.82
C GLU A 8 -13.72 23.64 17.36
N GLN A 9 -13.16 22.68 18.09
CA GLN A 9 -11.92 22.01 17.73
C GLN A 9 -12.10 21.13 16.48
N LEU A 10 -13.21 20.40 16.38
CA LEU A 10 -13.57 19.59 15.23
C LEU A 10 -13.83 20.43 13.97
N LEU A 11 -14.46 21.60 14.13
CA LEU A 11 -14.71 22.54 13.04
C LEU A 11 -13.40 23.18 12.54
N ALA A 12 -12.49 23.54 13.46
CA ALA A 12 -11.16 24.05 13.09
C ALA A 12 -10.28 23.01 12.39
N GLU A 13 -10.39 21.73 12.76
CA GLU A 13 -9.75 20.64 12.04
C GLU A 13 -10.39 20.45 10.65
N ALA A 14 -11.71 20.44 10.54
CA ALA A 14 -12.41 20.32 9.26
C ALA A 14 -12.04 21.45 8.29
N ASP A 15 -11.82 22.67 8.79
CA ASP A 15 -11.36 23.79 7.94
C ASP A 15 -9.93 23.62 7.43
N ARG A 16 -9.03 23.00 8.23
CA ARG A 16 -7.69 22.63 7.77
C ARG A 16 -7.73 21.61 6.63
N TYR A 17 -8.63 20.64 6.67
CA TYR A 17 -8.80 19.65 5.61
C TYR A 17 -9.38 20.27 4.33
N ARG A 18 -10.29 21.23 4.45
CA ARG A 18 -10.85 21.97 3.30
C ARG A 18 -9.80 22.81 2.56
N ASP A 19 -8.85 23.37 3.29
CA ASP A 19 -7.70 24.11 2.71
C ASP A 19 -6.69 23.16 2.05
N PHE A 20 -6.60 21.93 2.53
CA PHE A 20 -5.77 20.87 1.95
C PHE A 20 -6.35 20.37 0.62
N ASP A 21 -7.67 20.15 0.54
CA ASP A 21 -8.37 19.76 -0.69
C ASP A 21 -8.18 20.80 -1.79
N LYS A 22 -8.28 22.10 -1.45
CA LYS A 22 -8.04 23.19 -2.37
C LYS A 22 -6.62 23.24 -2.92
N LYS A 23 -5.62 22.91 -2.09
CA LYS A 23 -4.22 22.76 -2.52
C LYS A 23 -3.98 21.53 -3.38
N LEU A 24 -4.71 20.44 -3.17
CA LEU A 24 -4.65 19.24 -4.01
C LEU A 24 -5.22 19.50 -5.41
N GLU A 25 -6.28 20.30 -5.55
CA GLU A 25 -6.82 20.73 -6.83
C GLU A 25 -5.82 21.61 -7.60
N GLU A 26 -5.10 22.49 -6.92
CA GLU A 26 -4.05 23.34 -7.52
C GLU A 26 -2.84 22.55 -8.03
N ILE A 27 -2.54 21.38 -7.43
CA ILE A 27 -1.40 20.54 -7.82
C ILE A 27 -1.72 19.66 -9.04
N ASN A 28 -2.98 19.61 -9.48
CA ASN A 28 -3.44 18.82 -10.64
C ASN A 28 -2.91 17.37 -10.65
N LEU A 29 -2.77 16.80 -9.45
CA LEU A 29 -2.51 15.38 -9.27
C LEU A 29 -3.85 14.67 -9.46
N ALA A 30 -4.08 14.12 -10.64
CA ALA A 30 -5.15 13.15 -10.89
C ALA A 30 -4.87 11.90 -10.05
N SER A 31 -5.07 12.02 -8.75
CA SER A 31 -4.72 10.98 -7.79
C SER A 31 -6.01 10.32 -7.32
N PHE A 32 -6.23 9.12 -7.81
CA PHE A 32 -7.22 8.23 -7.22
C PHE A 32 -6.66 7.67 -5.92
N GLY A 33 -7.43 7.74 -4.86
CA GLY A 33 -7.04 7.27 -3.56
C GLY A 33 -8.21 6.75 -2.75
N ALA A 34 -7.90 6.02 -1.69
CA ALA A 34 -8.87 5.60 -0.70
C ALA A 34 -8.24 5.59 0.69
N ALA A 35 -9.06 5.87 1.70
CA ALA A 35 -8.69 5.73 3.08
C ALA A 35 -9.75 4.93 3.85
N VAL A 36 -9.30 4.00 4.68
CA VAL A 36 -10.17 3.20 5.54
C VAL A 36 -9.65 3.30 6.97
N VAL A 37 -10.54 3.65 7.89
CA VAL A 37 -10.24 3.68 9.32
C VAL A 37 -11.09 2.62 10.01
N ILE A 38 -10.42 1.68 10.66
CA ILE A 38 -11.07 0.55 11.34
C ILE A 38 -10.69 0.58 12.83
N GLU A 39 -11.68 0.44 13.69
CA GLU A 39 -11.45 0.28 15.12
C GLU A 39 -10.81 -1.10 15.37
N ALA A 40 -9.58 -1.11 15.86
CA ALA A 40 -8.79 -2.34 15.99
C ALA A 40 -9.40 -3.41 16.89
N LYS A 41 -10.16 -3.00 17.93
CA LYS A 41 -10.75 -3.94 18.88
C LYS A 41 -12.02 -4.63 18.38
N THR A 42 -12.81 -3.95 17.57
CA THR A 42 -14.15 -4.42 17.19
C THR A 42 -14.27 -4.73 15.70
N GLY A 43 -13.33 -4.26 14.88
CA GLY A 43 -13.41 -4.34 13.42
C GLY A 43 -14.42 -3.36 12.80
N ARG A 44 -14.99 -2.44 13.58
CA ARG A 44 -15.92 -1.44 13.05
C ARG A 44 -15.23 -0.49 12.10
N VAL A 45 -15.80 -0.27 10.94
CA VAL A 45 -15.34 0.74 9.99
C VAL A 45 -15.81 2.11 10.49
N LEU A 46 -14.86 2.97 10.84
CA LEU A 46 -15.11 4.33 11.31
C LEU A 46 -15.13 5.35 10.16
N ALA A 47 -14.33 5.12 9.14
CA ALA A 47 -14.33 5.90 7.92
C ALA A 47 -13.99 5.02 6.72
N LEU A 48 -14.62 5.31 5.58
CA LEU A 48 -14.36 4.70 4.28
C LEU A 48 -14.48 5.80 3.24
N VAL A 49 -13.36 6.22 2.67
CA VAL A 49 -13.30 7.39 1.79
C VAL A 49 -12.67 7.00 0.45
N SER A 50 -13.26 7.50 -0.62
CA SER A 50 -12.71 7.42 -1.98
C SER A 50 -12.47 8.84 -2.52
N VAL A 51 -11.35 9.05 -3.21
CA VAL A 51 -10.99 10.32 -3.82
C VAL A 51 -10.55 10.05 -5.27
N PRO A 52 -11.01 10.85 -6.27
CA PRO A 52 -12.06 11.84 -6.16
C PRO A 52 -13.44 11.24 -5.88
N SER A 53 -14.36 12.05 -5.40
CA SER A 53 -15.73 11.68 -5.09
C SER A 53 -16.70 12.61 -5.84
N TYR A 54 -17.99 12.39 -5.68
CA TYR A 54 -19.03 13.18 -6.29
C TYR A 54 -20.00 13.70 -5.24
N ASP A 55 -20.73 14.74 -5.58
CA ASP A 55 -21.82 15.26 -4.73
C ASP A 55 -23.08 14.40 -4.90
N ASN A 56 -23.50 13.73 -3.84
CA ASN A 56 -24.73 12.93 -3.83
C ASN A 56 -25.99 13.74 -4.16
N ASN A 57 -25.97 15.06 -3.93
CA ASN A 57 -27.11 15.92 -4.24
C ASN A 57 -27.41 16.02 -5.74
N LEU A 58 -26.42 15.71 -6.60
CA LEU A 58 -26.61 15.67 -8.06
C LEU A 58 -27.69 14.67 -8.49
N PHE A 59 -27.99 13.67 -7.66
CA PHE A 59 -29.01 12.65 -7.94
C PHE A 59 -30.41 13.01 -7.42
N VAL A 60 -30.55 14.10 -6.67
CA VAL A 60 -31.83 14.53 -6.11
C VAL A 60 -32.70 15.12 -7.21
N GLY A 61 -33.80 14.43 -7.53
CA GLY A 61 -34.72 14.85 -8.60
C GLY A 61 -34.30 14.48 -10.01
N GLY A 62 -33.21 13.74 -10.16
CA GLY A 62 -32.60 13.32 -11.43
C GLY A 62 -31.28 14.03 -11.67
N ILE A 63 -30.37 13.37 -12.35
CA ILE A 63 -29.07 13.91 -12.75
C ILE A 63 -29.12 14.35 -14.21
N ASP A 64 -28.51 15.50 -14.53
CA ASP A 64 -28.36 15.95 -15.92
C ASP A 64 -27.25 15.15 -16.65
N ASP A 65 -27.33 15.14 -17.98
CA ASP A 65 -26.42 14.35 -18.82
C ASP A 65 -24.95 14.76 -18.66
N ALA A 66 -24.67 16.04 -18.48
CA ALA A 66 -23.30 16.53 -18.34
C ALA A 66 -22.68 16.10 -17.00
N SER A 67 -23.43 16.21 -15.91
CA SER A 67 -23.01 15.72 -14.58
C SER A 67 -22.84 14.21 -14.59
N TRP A 68 -23.73 13.47 -15.22
CA TRP A 68 -23.61 12.02 -15.37
C TRP A 68 -22.34 11.64 -16.15
N GLN A 69 -22.12 12.28 -17.31
CA GLN A 69 -20.95 12.03 -18.12
C GLN A 69 -19.65 12.29 -17.35
N TYR A 70 -19.58 13.38 -16.59
CA TYR A 70 -18.43 13.69 -15.74
C TYR A 70 -18.18 12.61 -14.67
N ILE A 71 -19.23 12.13 -14.02
CA ILE A 71 -19.14 11.07 -13.00
C ILE A 71 -18.63 9.75 -13.61
N ASP A 72 -19.17 9.38 -14.77
CA ASP A 72 -18.83 8.13 -15.45
C ASP A 72 -17.40 8.14 -16.02
N GLU A 73 -17.05 9.19 -16.75
CA GLU A 73 -15.70 9.35 -17.33
C GLU A 73 -14.58 9.40 -16.28
N ASN A 74 -14.87 9.89 -15.09
CA ASN A 74 -13.91 9.98 -14.00
C ASN A 74 -14.02 8.82 -12.98
N TYR A 75 -14.86 7.83 -13.26
CA TYR A 75 -15.04 6.65 -12.40
C TYR A 75 -15.40 6.99 -10.95
N LEU A 76 -16.15 8.08 -10.72
CA LEU A 76 -16.42 8.59 -9.37
C LEU A 76 -17.36 7.70 -8.56
N LEU A 77 -18.13 6.81 -9.19
CA LEU A 77 -18.97 5.83 -8.51
C LEU A 77 -18.17 4.67 -7.92
N ASN A 78 -16.91 4.51 -8.28
CA ASN A 78 -16.10 3.42 -7.77
C ASN A 78 -15.75 3.63 -6.30
N ASN A 79 -16.02 2.62 -5.49
CA ASN A 79 -15.47 2.57 -4.14
C ASN A 79 -14.02 2.07 -4.20
N TRP A 80 -13.09 2.99 -4.31
CA TRP A 80 -11.66 2.69 -4.44
C TRP A 80 -11.08 1.91 -3.28
N ALA A 81 -11.73 1.95 -2.11
CA ALA A 81 -11.30 1.21 -0.93
C ALA A 81 -11.62 -0.29 -0.99
N THR A 82 -12.65 -0.70 -1.76
CA THR A 82 -13.15 -2.08 -1.75
C THR A 82 -13.17 -2.75 -3.12
N THR A 83 -13.32 -1.99 -4.20
CA THR A 83 -13.55 -2.55 -5.54
C THR A 83 -12.32 -2.52 -6.44
N VAL A 84 -11.31 -1.73 -6.10
CA VAL A 84 -10.11 -1.58 -6.93
C VAL A 84 -8.93 -2.31 -6.29
N PRO A 85 -8.46 -3.41 -6.89
CA PRO A 85 -7.29 -4.11 -6.38
C PRO A 85 -6.05 -3.24 -6.52
N ARG A 86 -5.25 -3.19 -5.47
CA ARG A 86 -3.97 -2.47 -5.43
C ARG A 86 -2.87 -3.43 -5.01
N MET A 87 -1.67 -3.20 -5.53
CA MET A 87 -0.51 -3.94 -5.07
C MET A 87 -0.24 -3.58 -3.60
N PRO A 88 -0.19 -4.57 -2.70
CA PRO A 88 -0.05 -4.32 -1.27
C PRO A 88 1.32 -3.73 -0.87
N GLY A 89 2.32 -3.85 -1.73
CA GLY A 89 3.67 -3.38 -1.42
C GLY A 89 4.25 -4.07 -0.19
N SER A 90 5.10 -3.30 0.60
CA SER A 90 5.83 -3.86 1.75
C SER A 90 4.97 -4.44 2.87
N ILE A 91 3.67 -4.12 2.93
CA ILE A 91 2.80 -4.75 3.93
C ILE A 91 2.62 -6.26 3.67
N PHE A 92 2.80 -6.71 2.44
CA PHE A 92 2.73 -8.13 2.08
C PHE A 92 3.92 -8.94 2.61
N LYS A 93 5.03 -8.29 2.99
CA LYS A 93 6.21 -8.94 3.54
C LYS A 93 5.91 -9.72 4.82
N MET A 94 4.97 -9.26 5.63
CA MET A 94 4.53 -10.00 6.83
C MET A 94 3.92 -11.35 6.45
N ALA A 95 3.10 -11.40 5.41
CA ALA A 95 2.51 -12.65 4.92
C ALA A 95 3.57 -13.59 4.34
N VAL A 96 4.52 -13.05 3.55
CA VAL A 96 5.64 -13.85 3.00
C VAL A 96 6.54 -14.38 4.11
N GLY A 97 6.85 -13.55 5.11
CA GLY A 97 7.69 -13.97 6.26
C GLY A 97 7.03 -15.06 7.08
N LEU A 98 5.73 -14.92 7.38
CA LEU A 98 4.97 -15.93 8.10
C LEU A 98 4.92 -17.25 7.31
N ALA A 99 4.61 -17.20 6.03
CA ALA A 99 4.62 -18.38 5.17
C ALA A 99 6.02 -19.04 5.12
N GLY A 100 7.08 -18.22 5.04
CA GLY A 100 8.46 -18.70 5.06
C GLY A 100 8.82 -19.46 6.33
N LEU A 101 8.36 -19.01 7.48
CA LEU A 101 8.55 -19.67 8.78
C LEU A 101 7.69 -20.95 8.89
N GLU A 102 6.41 -20.87 8.54
CA GLU A 102 5.44 -21.99 8.62
C GLU A 102 5.87 -23.17 7.74
N GLU A 103 6.27 -22.87 6.50
CA GLU A 103 6.74 -23.88 5.55
C GLU A 103 8.21 -24.29 5.79
N GLY A 104 8.90 -23.68 6.77
CA GLY A 104 10.31 -23.94 7.06
C GLY A 104 11.25 -23.59 5.90
N ALA A 105 10.89 -22.65 5.05
CA ALA A 105 11.76 -22.09 4.02
C ALA A 105 12.83 -21.17 4.63
N ILE A 106 12.50 -20.57 5.76
CA ILE A 106 13.41 -19.83 6.65
C ILE A 106 13.13 -20.20 8.09
N THR A 107 14.07 -19.87 8.97
CA THR A 107 13.94 -19.91 10.43
C THR A 107 14.15 -18.52 11.00
N LEU A 108 13.95 -18.32 12.30
CA LEU A 108 14.24 -17.05 12.96
C LEU A 108 15.74 -16.66 12.87
N ASP A 109 16.62 -17.66 12.75
CA ASP A 109 18.08 -17.48 12.68
C ASP A 109 18.61 -17.49 11.23
N THR A 110 17.73 -17.62 10.23
CA THR A 110 18.15 -17.59 8.83
C THR A 110 18.66 -16.21 8.49
N ILE A 111 19.91 -16.12 8.04
CA ILE A 111 20.55 -14.89 7.58
C ILE A 111 20.53 -14.85 6.05
N ILE A 112 20.12 -13.73 5.50
CA ILE A 112 20.16 -13.43 4.07
C ILE A 112 20.87 -12.09 3.88
N ASP A 113 21.87 -12.08 3.04
CA ASP A 113 22.61 -10.87 2.64
C ASP A 113 22.03 -10.31 1.33
N ASP A 114 21.89 -9.00 1.27
CA ASP A 114 21.50 -8.29 0.05
C ASP A 114 22.69 -8.18 -0.89
N GLU A 115 22.70 -9.01 -1.91
CA GLU A 115 23.78 -9.03 -2.92
C GLU A 115 23.59 -8.02 -4.07
N GLY A 116 22.52 -7.22 -4.01
CA GLY A 116 22.21 -6.18 -4.99
C GLY A 116 20.99 -6.51 -5.86
N PRO A 117 21.12 -6.51 -7.20
CA PRO A 117 20.02 -6.97 -8.05
C PRO A 117 19.70 -8.43 -7.74
N TYR A 118 18.42 -8.70 -7.46
CA TYR A 118 17.99 -10.04 -7.12
C TYR A 118 17.92 -10.90 -8.39
N ASP A 119 18.68 -11.95 -8.42
CA ASP A 119 18.73 -12.92 -9.50
C ASP A 119 18.29 -14.29 -8.93
N ALA A 120 16.98 -14.53 -9.01
CA ALA A 120 16.44 -15.81 -8.61
C ALA A 120 16.90 -16.86 -9.64
N PRO A 121 17.70 -17.86 -9.25
CA PRO A 121 17.98 -18.96 -10.15
C PRO A 121 16.66 -19.69 -10.45
N ASP A 122 16.50 -20.16 -11.68
CA ASP A 122 15.42 -21.07 -12.02
C ASP A 122 15.63 -22.46 -11.35
N GLN A 123 14.69 -23.38 -11.54
CA GLN A 123 14.78 -24.73 -10.97
C GLN A 123 16.01 -25.52 -11.47
N GLU A 124 16.65 -25.05 -12.54
CA GLU A 124 17.87 -25.63 -13.11
C GLU A 124 19.14 -24.91 -12.60
N GLY A 125 18.98 -23.90 -11.71
CA GLY A 125 20.09 -23.13 -11.17
C GLY A 125 20.65 -22.09 -12.14
N LYS A 126 19.94 -21.77 -13.22
CA LYS A 126 20.35 -20.74 -14.18
C LYS A 126 19.84 -19.38 -13.76
N PRO A 127 20.71 -18.37 -13.72
CA PRO A 127 20.27 -17.01 -13.41
C PRO A 127 19.29 -16.48 -14.45
N HIS A 128 18.18 -15.91 -13.96
CA HIS A 128 17.20 -15.21 -14.80
C HIS A 128 17.68 -13.78 -15.05
N ILE A 129 18.69 -13.61 -15.90
CA ILE A 129 19.22 -12.29 -16.26
C ILE A 129 18.21 -11.57 -17.13
N THR A 130 17.40 -10.72 -16.54
CA THR A 130 16.59 -9.73 -17.24
C THR A 130 17.18 -8.34 -17.03
N SER A 131 17.04 -7.48 -18.03
CA SER A 131 17.51 -6.08 -17.93
C SER A 131 16.86 -5.27 -16.82
N ASN A 132 15.88 -5.83 -16.11
CA ASN A 132 15.06 -5.15 -15.12
C ASN A 132 14.91 -5.97 -13.81
N GLN A 133 16.05 -6.44 -13.27
CA GLN A 133 16.06 -7.23 -12.04
C GLN A 133 15.52 -6.42 -10.85
N PRO A 134 14.66 -7.02 -10.01
CA PRO A 134 14.17 -6.38 -8.79
C PRO A 134 15.32 -6.10 -7.82
N ARG A 135 15.21 -5.02 -7.06
CA ARG A 135 16.26 -4.54 -6.15
C ARG A 135 15.67 -4.14 -4.82
N CYS A 136 16.52 -4.13 -3.81
CA CYS A 136 16.18 -3.48 -2.56
C CYS A 136 16.08 -1.95 -2.77
N TRP A 137 15.30 -1.29 -1.92
CA TRP A 137 15.08 0.16 -1.97
C TRP A 137 16.30 0.98 -1.52
N VAL A 138 17.21 0.37 -0.77
CA VAL A 138 18.48 1.02 -0.40
C VAL A 138 19.29 1.36 -1.64
N ASN A 139 20.06 2.42 -1.55
CA ASN A 139 20.81 2.98 -2.67
C ASN A 139 21.52 1.88 -3.48
N PRO A 140 21.19 1.72 -4.77
CA PRO A 140 21.71 0.62 -5.58
C PRO A 140 23.23 0.64 -5.78
N TYR A 141 23.89 1.73 -5.40
CA TYR A 141 25.30 1.92 -5.71
C TYR A 141 26.24 1.70 -4.52
N TYR A 142 25.79 1.89 -3.26
CA TYR A 142 26.73 1.96 -2.12
C TYR A 142 26.26 1.32 -0.82
N GLN A 143 24.99 0.99 -0.67
CA GLN A 143 24.46 0.41 0.58
C GLN A 143 23.67 -0.84 0.29
N ARG A 144 23.81 -1.85 1.15
CA ARG A 144 23.11 -3.12 1.11
C ARG A 144 22.65 -3.48 2.51
N HIS A 145 21.57 -4.22 2.60
CA HIS A 145 21.12 -4.81 3.84
C HIS A 145 21.84 -6.15 4.06
N ASN A 146 23.00 -6.10 4.69
CA ASN A 146 23.74 -7.31 5.04
C ASN A 146 23.22 -7.92 6.34
N HIS A 147 23.39 -9.24 6.49
CA HIS A 147 23.09 -10.00 7.70
C HIS A 147 21.67 -9.77 8.23
N GLN A 148 20.68 -9.88 7.33
CA GLN A 148 19.29 -9.73 7.72
C GLN A 148 18.73 -11.07 8.17
N THR A 149 18.24 -11.14 9.41
CA THR A 149 17.24 -12.14 9.82
C THR A 149 15.84 -11.64 9.42
N ILE A 150 14.81 -12.43 9.67
CA ILE A 150 13.42 -11.98 9.41
C ILE A 150 13.07 -10.70 10.19
N VAL A 151 13.63 -10.51 11.38
CA VAL A 151 13.39 -9.33 12.23
C VAL A 151 14.00 -8.09 11.59
N GLU A 152 15.27 -8.13 11.21
CA GLU A 152 15.92 -7.02 10.50
C GLU A 152 15.30 -6.82 9.12
N GLY A 153 14.96 -7.88 8.42
CA GLY A 153 14.29 -7.83 7.11
C GLY A 153 12.98 -7.07 7.15
N LEU A 154 12.16 -7.29 8.18
CA LEU A 154 10.92 -6.53 8.41
C LEU A 154 11.21 -5.10 8.87
N THR A 155 12.11 -4.92 9.84
CA THR A 155 12.48 -3.61 10.39
C THR A 155 13.01 -2.67 9.32
N ASN A 156 13.89 -3.17 8.46
CA ASN A 156 14.52 -2.42 7.37
C ASN A 156 13.70 -2.47 6.08
N SER A 157 12.58 -3.18 6.09
CA SER A 157 11.78 -3.42 4.87
C SER A 157 12.64 -3.91 3.69
N CYS A 158 13.55 -4.85 3.93
CA CYS A 158 14.50 -5.35 2.94
C CYS A 158 13.78 -6.14 1.84
N ASN A 159 13.76 -5.63 0.61
CA ASN A 159 13.13 -6.34 -0.50
C ASN A 159 13.86 -7.64 -0.82
N TYR A 160 15.20 -7.63 -0.81
CA TYR A 160 16.02 -8.77 -1.15
C TYR A 160 15.72 -9.98 -0.26
N PHE A 161 15.63 -9.75 1.07
CA PHE A 161 15.27 -10.81 2.02
C PHE A 161 13.95 -11.51 1.64
N PHE A 162 12.94 -10.74 1.28
CA PHE A 162 11.61 -11.28 0.97
C PHE A 162 11.51 -11.85 -0.46
N PHE A 163 12.30 -11.39 -1.39
CA PHE A 163 12.44 -12.05 -2.70
C PHE A 163 13.04 -13.45 -2.52
N GLU A 164 14.13 -13.56 -1.77
CA GLU A 164 14.76 -14.84 -1.48
C GLU A 164 13.86 -15.78 -0.68
N THR A 165 13.14 -15.25 0.32
CA THR A 165 12.16 -16.05 1.09
C THR A 165 11.05 -16.59 0.18
N ALA A 166 10.52 -15.75 -0.71
CA ALA A 166 9.49 -16.17 -1.67
C ALA A 166 10.00 -17.23 -2.65
N ASN A 167 11.22 -17.07 -3.14
CA ASN A 167 11.87 -18.03 -4.02
C ASN A 167 12.03 -19.39 -3.32
N ARG A 168 12.50 -19.41 -2.09
CA ARG A 168 12.62 -20.66 -1.29
C ARG A 168 11.28 -21.33 -1.04
N LEU A 169 10.18 -20.57 -0.91
CA LEU A 169 8.82 -21.10 -0.81
C LEU A 169 8.37 -21.78 -2.09
N GLU A 170 8.70 -21.24 -3.26
CA GLU A 170 8.37 -21.82 -4.55
C GLU A 170 9.08 -23.17 -4.77
N TRP A 171 10.31 -23.31 -4.30
CA TRP A 171 11.11 -24.53 -4.45
C TRP A 171 10.68 -25.69 -3.55
N LYS A 172 9.80 -25.43 -2.57
CA LYS A 172 9.26 -26.47 -1.68
C LYS A 172 7.96 -27.10 -2.16
N ARG A 173 7.43 -26.62 -3.26
CA ARG A 173 6.24 -27.20 -3.90
C ARG A 173 6.64 -28.23 -4.95
#